data_2d8b89a2f7eb3971e307215876900ebf
#
_entry.id   2d8b89a2f7eb3971e307215876900ebf
#
_cell.length_a   1.000
_cell.length_b   1.000
_cell.length_c   1.000
_cell.angle_alpha   90.00
_cell.angle_beta   90.00
_cell.angle_gamma   90.00
#
_symmetry.space_group_name_H-M   'P 1'
#
loop_
_entity.id
_entity.type
_entity.pdbx_description
1 polymer ?
#
loop_
_entity_poly.entity_id
_entity_poly.type
_entity_poly.pdbx_seq_one_letter_code
_entity_poly.pdbx_strand_id
1 'polypeptide(L)'
;MGLFDIFKSKPAEQEEKKVEMQSDFSNFEQVTEYLYYRSGITDLSKRRLSLNELRSFSQREKIYTTADFLAKLKVDNEFYQEVLNIITVNETFFFREITELEWLVSLIQSSTGDYKILSLPCSSGEEVYSILILLDEQGVDISRVELFGYDLNSVMLERATKALYSERSVHKLSEVQKENYFFKNSNGIYEVIPRLKKRVQFEQHNIFELDGKNDFEIILSRNMFIYFDEVKRNAAVDIIVNLLKEGGHFIKGHADNIYKHPSLKNVCYGVYKKEE
;
A
#
# COMPACT_ATOMS: atom_id res chain seq x y z
N MET A 1 54.62 38.32 -57.81
CA MET A 1 55.16 36.98 -57.79
C MET A 1 54.99 36.48 -56.36
N GLY A 2 54.21 35.57 -56.02
CA GLY A 2 53.37 34.54 -56.54
C GLY A 2 52.56 34.01 -55.40
N LEU A 3 51.37 33.86 -55.71
CA LEU A 3 50.27 33.02 -55.20
C LEU A 3 50.75 31.79 -54.48
N PHE A 4 50.05 31.49 -53.35
CA PHE A 4 49.47 30.21 -53.06
C PHE A 4 48.57 30.37 -51.84
N ASP A 5 47.26 30.65 -52.09
CA ASP A 5 46.17 30.42 -51.18
C ASP A 5 45.94 28.91 -51.06
N ILE A 6 46.13 28.37 -49.87
CA ILE A 6 45.71 27.00 -49.54
C ILE A 6 44.40 27.06 -48.81
N PHE A 7 43.33 26.65 -49.50
CA PHE A 7 42.01 26.37 -48.95
C PHE A 7 42.10 25.37 -47.79
N LYS A 8 41.88 25.83 -46.58
CA LYS A 8 41.54 24.98 -45.47
C LYS A 8 40.01 24.79 -45.46
N SER A 9 39.57 23.66 -46.00
CA SER A 9 38.24 23.17 -45.79
C SER A 9 38.04 22.85 -44.31
N LYS A 10 37.10 23.53 -43.64
CA LYS A 10 36.58 23.15 -42.34
C LYS A 10 35.88 21.80 -42.48
N PRO A 11 36.04 20.86 -41.52
CA PRO A 11 35.21 19.68 -41.47
C PRO A 11 33.77 20.09 -41.15
N ALA A 12 32.83 19.57 -41.94
CA ALA A 12 31.42 19.72 -41.68
C ALA A 12 31.10 19.10 -40.30
N GLU A 13 30.70 19.94 -39.38
CA GLU A 13 30.02 19.50 -38.17
C GLU A 13 28.76 18.76 -38.63
N GLN A 14 28.79 17.46 -38.44
CA GLN A 14 27.57 16.65 -38.47
C GLN A 14 26.73 17.10 -37.27
N GLU A 15 25.74 17.95 -37.51
CA GLU A 15 24.62 18.15 -36.62
C GLU A 15 23.93 16.78 -36.47
N GLU A 16 24.21 16.10 -35.37
CA GLU A 16 23.34 15.04 -34.89
C GLU A 16 21.98 15.67 -34.66
N LYS A 17 21.05 15.48 -35.61
CA LYS A 17 19.63 15.71 -35.41
C LYS A 17 19.23 14.81 -34.25
N LYS A 18 19.11 15.38 -33.06
CA LYS A 18 18.29 14.83 -32.01
C LYS A 18 16.88 14.71 -32.58
N VAL A 19 16.56 13.53 -33.05
CA VAL A 19 15.16 13.16 -33.29
C VAL A 19 14.51 13.21 -31.91
N GLU A 20 13.82 14.29 -31.58
CA GLU A 20 12.87 14.31 -30.48
C GLU A 20 11.80 13.27 -30.85
N MET A 21 11.98 12.06 -30.33
CA MET A 21 10.94 11.05 -30.36
C MET A 21 9.78 11.61 -29.56
N GLN A 22 8.76 12.14 -30.24
CA GLN A 22 7.52 12.52 -29.64
C GLN A 22 6.97 11.28 -28.95
N SER A 23 6.95 11.32 -27.63
CA SER A 23 6.39 10.26 -26.80
C SER A 23 4.89 10.19 -27.07
N ASP A 24 4.41 9.14 -27.72
CA ASP A 24 2.98 8.89 -27.89
C ASP A 24 2.41 8.22 -26.63
N PHE A 25 2.25 9.02 -25.60
CA PHE A 25 1.50 8.68 -24.37
C PHE A 25 0.10 9.30 -24.40
N SER A 26 -0.46 9.50 -25.59
CA SER A 26 -1.77 10.14 -25.76
C SER A 26 -2.93 9.25 -25.28
N ASN A 27 -2.74 7.94 -25.27
CA ASN A 27 -3.79 7.00 -24.87
C ASN A 27 -3.28 5.95 -23.88
N PHE A 28 -3.42 6.24 -22.57
CA PHE A 28 -3.14 5.30 -21.48
C PHE A 28 -4.28 4.33 -21.18
N GLU A 29 -5.36 4.33 -21.96
CA GLU A 29 -6.56 3.54 -21.67
C GLU A 29 -6.26 2.04 -21.52
N GLN A 30 -5.52 1.46 -22.47
CA GLN A 30 -5.14 0.05 -22.40
C GLN A 30 -4.24 -0.30 -21.21
N VAL A 31 -3.36 0.62 -20.81
CA VAL A 31 -2.51 0.46 -19.61
C VAL A 31 -3.37 0.51 -18.35
N THR A 32 -4.27 1.48 -18.26
CA THR A 32 -5.18 1.62 -17.11
C THR A 32 -6.14 0.45 -16.99
N GLU A 33 -6.63 -0.06 -18.11
CA GLU A 33 -7.47 -1.26 -18.17
C GLU A 33 -6.73 -2.52 -17.69
N TYR A 34 -5.50 -2.71 -18.15
CA TYR A 34 -4.66 -3.82 -17.68
C TYR A 34 -4.37 -3.74 -16.17
N LEU A 35 -4.02 -2.55 -15.68
CA LEU A 35 -3.78 -2.32 -14.25
C LEU A 35 -5.05 -2.55 -13.43
N TYR A 36 -6.20 -2.07 -13.89
CA TYR A 36 -7.49 -2.34 -13.26
C TYR A 36 -7.79 -3.83 -13.18
N TYR A 37 -7.61 -4.55 -14.29
CA TYR A 37 -7.86 -5.99 -14.31
C TYR A 37 -7.02 -6.74 -13.28
N ARG A 38 -5.73 -6.43 -13.19
CA ARG A 38 -4.77 -7.09 -12.32
C ARG A 38 -4.85 -6.65 -10.87
N SER A 39 -4.91 -5.36 -10.58
CA SER A 39 -4.83 -4.79 -9.23
C SER A 39 -6.18 -4.33 -8.66
N GLY A 40 -7.22 -4.23 -9.48
CA GLY A 40 -8.51 -3.67 -9.09
C GLY A 40 -8.52 -2.15 -8.92
N ILE A 41 -7.38 -1.49 -9.01
CA ILE A 41 -7.29 -0.04 -8.84
C ILE A 41 -7.99 0.66 -9.99
N THR A 42 -9.07 1.37 -9.68
CA THR A 42 -9.85 2.13 -10.64
C THR A 42 -9.38 3.56 -10.75
N ASP A 43 -9.82 4.20 -11.84
CA ASP A 43 -9.81 5.64 -11.99
C ASP A 43 -8.43 6.31 -12.05
N LEU A 44 -7.42 5.56 -12.53
CA LEU A 44 -6.08 6.11 -12.77
C LEU A 44 -6.14 7.31 -13.74
N SER A 45 -7.11 7.29 -14.70
CA SER A 45 -7.32 8.38 -15.65
C SER A 45 -7.70 9.71 -14.96
N LYS A 46 -8.39 9.64 -13.82
CA LYS A 46 -8.75 10.82 -13.00
C LYS A 46 -7.64 11.24 -12.05
N ARG A 47 -6.63 10.40 -11.82
CA ARG A 47 -5.48 10.71 -10.97
C ARG A 47 -4.35 11.34 -11.78
N ARG A 48 -4.48 12.63 -12.06
CA ARG A 48 -3.52 13.37 -12.87
C ARG A 48 -2.07 13.24 -12.37
N LEU A 49 -1.86 13.13 -11.05
CA LEU A 49 -0.53 12.94 -10.46
C LEU A 49 0.05 11.59 -10.85
N SER A 50 -0.68 10.49 -10.65
CA SER A 50 -0.21 9.14 -10.99
C SER A 50 0.12 8.98 -12.47
N LEU A 51 -0.65 9.59 -13.38
CA LEU A 51 -0.34 9.58 -14.80
C LEU A 51 0.93 10.35 -15.14
N ASN A 52 1.19 11.48 -14.48
CA ASN A 52 2.42 12.25 -14.68
C ASN A 52 3.65 11.48 -14.14
N GLU A 53 3.49 10.81 -13.01
CA GLU A 53 4.54 9.96 -12.44
C GLU A 53 4.85 8.77 -13.34
N LEU A 54 3.82 8.12 -13.91
CA LEU A 54 3.99 7.03 -14.88
C LEU A 54 4.70 7.51 -16.17
N ARG A 55 4.37 8.70 -16.65
CA ARG A 55 5.07 9.29 -17.80
C ARG A 55 6.54 9.57 -17.49
N SER A 56 6.82 10.15 -16.33
CA SER A 56 8.20 10.41 -15.89
C SER A 56 8.97 9.10 -15.68
N PHE A 57 8.34 8.07 -15.17
CA PHE A 57 8.90 6.74 -15.01
C PHE A 57 9.22 6.12 -16.38
N SER A 58 8.26 6.14 -17.31
CA SER A 58 8.44 5.64 -18.68
C SER A 58 9.64 6.30 -19.38
N GLN A 59 9.81 7.61 -19.21
CA GLN A 59 10.97 8.33 -19.79
C GLN A 59 12.30 7.88 -19.17
N ARG A 60 12.35 7.62 -17.85
CA ARG A 60 13.54 7.06 -17.19
C ARG A 60 13.88 5.67 -17.72
N GLU A 61 12.87 4.85 -17.97
CA GLU A 61 12.99 3.52 -18.55
C GLU A 61 13.24 3.53 -20.07
N LYS A 62 13.32 4.71 -20.69
CA LYS A 62 13.48 4.90 -22.14
C LYS A 62 12.39 4.24 -22.97
N ILE A 63 11.18 4.21 -22.45
CA ILE A 63 9.98 3.71 -23.12
C ILE A 63 9.18 4.94 -23.59
N TYR A 64 8.93 5.03 -24.88
CA TYR A 64 8.38 6.25 -25.49
C TYR A 64 7.00 6.07 -26.07
N THR A 65 6.48 4.84 -26.10
CA THR A 65 5.12 4.55 -26.59
C THR A 65 4.31 3.80 -25.57
N THR A 66 2.98 4.00 -25.59
CA THR A 66 2.04 3.27 -24.74
C THR A 66 2.07 1.76 -25.05
N ALA A 67 2.28 1.39 -26.31
CA ALA A 67 2.35 -0.01 -26.72
C ALA A 67 3.55 -0.73 -26.11
N ASP A 68 4.73 -0.11 -26.16
CA ASP A 68 5.94 -0.67 -25.54
C ASP A 68 5.82 -0.74 -24.01
N PHE A 69 5.22 0.28 -23.41
CA PHE A 69 4.93 0.30 -21.97
C PHE A 69 4.04 -0.88 -21.58
N LEU A 70 2.94 -1.08 -22.28
CA LEU A 70 2.01 -2.17 -22.03
C LEU A 70 2.66 -3.54 -22.31
N ALA A 71 3.48 -3.66 -23.34
CA ALA A 71 4.19 -4.89 -23.66
C ALA A 71 5.16 -5.26 -22.50
N LYS A 72 5.96 -4.29 -22.04
CA LYS A 72 6.89 -4.51 -20.91
C LYS A 72 6.12 -4.82 -19.63
N LEU A 73 5.03 -4.09 -19.34
CA LEU A 73 4.17 -4.29 -18.17
C LEU A 73 3.62 -5.72 -18.07
N LYS A 74 3.38 -6.37 -19.21
CA LYS A 74 2.83 -7.75 -19.28
C LYS A 74 3.85 -8.85 -19.04
N VAL A 75 5.12 -8.60 -19.31
CA VAL A 75 6.16 -9.64 -19.31
C VAL A 75 7.23 -9.45 -18.25
N ASP A 76 7.39 -8.24 -17.72
CA ASP A 76 8.41 -7.88 -16.72
C ASP A 76 7.75 -7.63 -15.38
N ASN A 77 7.91 -8.58 -14.45
CA ASN A 77 7.30 -8.50 -13.11
C ASN A 77 7.92 -7.38 -12.26
N GLU A 78 9.20 -7.08 -12.41
CA GLU A 78 9.85 -5.99 -11.66
C GLU A 78 9.29 -4.64 -12.14
N PHE A 79 9.20 -4.45 -13.45
CA PHE A 79 8.57 -3.26 -14.04
C PHE A 79 7.11 -3.11 -13.63
N TYR A 80 6.34 -4.21 -13.62
CA TYR A 80 4.95 -4.21 -13.14
C TYR A 80 4.88 -3.76 -11.68
N GLN A 81 5.77 -4.28 -10.83
CA GLN A 81 5.81 -3.91 -9.41
C GLN A 81 6.18 -2.44 -9.21
N GLU A 82 7.12 -1.89 -9.97
CA GLU A 82 7.45 -0.47 -9.89
C GLU A 82 6.27 0.41 -10.30
N VAL A 83 5.51 0.00 -11.32
CA VAL A 83 4.27 0.68 -11.71
C VAL A 83 3.22 0.61 -10.59
N LEU A 84 3.05 -0.53 -9.92
CA LEU A 84 2.15 -0.65 -8.76
C LEU A 84 2.57 0.28 -7.62
N ASN A 85 3.88 0.37 -7.34
CA ASN A 85 4.41 1.25 -6.31
C ASN A 85 4.13 2.74 -6.61
N ILE A 86 4.07 3.12 -7.89
CA ILE A 86 3.77 4.48 -8.34
C ILE A 86 2.27 4.79 -8.22
N ILE A 87 1.40 3.86 -8.60
CA ILE A 87 -0.04 4.12 -8.69
C ILE A 87 -0.79 3.95 -7.36
N THR A 88 -0.19 3.33 -6.36
CA THR A 88 -0.79 3.17 -5.04
C THR A 88 -0.65 4.45 -4.21
N VAL A 89 -1.71 4.81 -3.48
CA VAL A 89 -1.71 5.95 -2.56
C VAL A 89 -1.51 5.42 -1.14
N ASN A 90 -0.44 5.87 -0.49
CA ASN A 90 0.03 5.28 0.76
C ASN A 90 -0.01 6.28 1.92
N GLU A 91 -1.14 7.00 2.09
CA GLU A 91 -1.30 7.91 3.21
C GLU A 91 -1.69 7.16 4.48
N THR A 92 -0.80 7.15 5.45
CA THR A 92 -1.01 6.51 6.76
C THR A 92 -0.24 7.25 7.86
N PHE A 93 -0.67 7.08 9.11
CA PHE A 93 -0.01 7.58 10.31
C PHE A 93 -0.48 6.80 11.53
N PHE A 94 0.33 6.82 12.61
CA PHE A 94 -0.02 6.14 13.86
C PHE A 94 -1.35 6.65 14.43
N PHE A 95 -2.18 5.73 14.92
CA PHE A 95 -3.50 6.00 15.51
C PHE A 95 -4.49 6.72 14.57
N ARG A 96 -4.36 6.49 13.26
CA ARG A 96 -5.39 6.91 12.30
C ARG A 96 -6.71 6.19 12.63
N GLU A 97 -7.81 6.97 12.73
CA GLU A 97 -9.14 6.43 13.06
C GLU A 97 -9.06 5.46 14.26
N ILE A 98 -8.60 5.98 15.42
CA ILE A 98 -8.20 5.20 16.59
C ILE A 98 -9.36 4.39 17.20
N THR A 99 -10.59 4.86 17.06
CA THR A 99 -11.78 4.28 17.72
C THR A 99 -11.95 2.80 17.39
N GLU A 100 -11.74 2.41 16.14
CA GLU A 100 -11.84 1.02 15.71
C GLU A 100 -10.70 0.16 16.27
N LEU A 101 -9.51 0.75 16.43
CA LEU A 101 -8.36 0.06 17.04
C LEU A 101 -8.59 -0.15 18.54
N GLU A 102 -9.16 0.84 19.24
CA GLU A 102 -9.54 0.73 20.66
C GLU A 102 -10.62 -0.33 20.85
N TRP A 103 -11.59 -0.40 19.94
CA TRP A 103 -12.61 -1.46 19.95
C TRP A 103 -11.97 -2.84 19.82
N LEU A 104 -11.05 -3.02 18.86
CA LEU A 104 -10.30 -4.26 18.65
C LEU A 104 -9.54 -4.67 19.92
N VAL A 105 -8.82 -3.73 20.52
CA VAL A 105 -8.05 -3.98 21.75
C VAL A 105 -8.97 -4.39 22.91
N SER A 106 -10.11 -3.73 23.05
CA SER A 106 -11.11 -4.07 24.09
C SER A 106 -11.68 -5.48 23.88
N LEU A 107 -11.92 -5.89 22.64
CA LEU A 107 -12.34 -7.25 22.29
C LEU A 107 -11.29 -8.28 22.75
N ILE A 108 -10.03 -8.06 22.42
CA ILE A 108 -8.92 -8.98 22.77
C ILE A 108 -8.71 -9.03 24.30
N GLN A 109 -8.75 -7.86 24.96
CA GLN A 109 -8.62 -7.75 26.41
C GLN A 109 -9.70 -8.51 27.17
N SER A 110 -10.95 -8.49 26.65
CA SER A 110 -12.09 -9.19 27.28
C SER A 110 -12.10 -10.71 27.06
N SER A 111 -11.14 -11.24 26.31
CA SER A 111 -11.07 -12.65 25.91
C SER A 111 -9.76 -13.30 26.42
N THR A 112 -9.75 -14.62 26.49
CA THR A 112 -8.57 -15.43 26.84
C THR A 112 -7.99 -16.18 25.65
N GLY A 113 -8.61 -16.09 24.45
CA GLY A 113 -8.17 -16.77 23.23
C GLY A 113 -6.99 -16.10 22.55
N ASP A 114 -6.38 -16.82 21.63
CA ASP A 114 -5.35 -16.29 20.72
C ASP A 114 -6.01 -15.67 19.50
N TYR A 115 -5.34 -14.69 18.92
CA TYR A 115 -5.82 -13.94 17.77
C TYR A 115 -4.79 -13.89 16.64
N LYS A 116 -5.21 -14.27 15.45
CA LYS A 116 -4.50 -14.04 14.22
C LYS A 116 -5.17 -12.89 13.49
N ILE A 117 -4.45 -11.78 13.35
CA ILE A 117 -4.99 -10.51 12.86
C ILE A 117 -4.29 -10.13 11.56
N LEU A 118 -5.07 -9.74 10.57
CA LEU A 118 -4.56 -9.23 9.29
C LEU A 118 -4.92 -7.75 9.11
N SER A 119 -3.91 -6.94 8.79
CA SER A 119 -4.09 -5.58 8.24
C SER A 119 -3.80 -5.62 6.74
N LEU A 120 -4.78 -5.28 5.91
CA LEU A 120 -4.72 -5.32 4.45
C LEU A 120 -5.56 -4.17 3.83
N PRO A 121 -4.93 -3.14 3.24
CA PRO A 121 -3.51 -2.92 3.07
C PRO A 121 -2.86 -2.35 4.34
N CYS A 122 -1.65 -2.78 4.66
CA CYS A 122 -0.93 -2.29 5.85
C CYS A 122 -0.06 -1.04 5.59
N SER A 123 0.14 -0.67 4.34
CA SER A 123 1.02 0.42 3.92
C SER A 123 2.42 0.33 4.59
N SER A 124 2.93 1.41 5.15
CA SER A 124 4.21 1.44 5.87
C SER A 124 4.13 0.95 7.33
N GLY A 125 3.04 0.28 7.73
CA GLY A 125 2.95 -0.48 8.98
C GLY A 125 2.46 0.31 10.20
N GLU A 126 2.13 1.59 10.08
CA GLU A 126 1.68 2.43 11.20
C GLU A 126 0.44 1.86 11.90
N GLU A 127 -0.52 1.28 11.14
CA GLU A 127 -1.71 0.64 11.71
C GLU A 127 -1.35 -0.58 12.55
N VAL A 128 -0.51 -1.45 12.02
CA VAL A 128 -0.09 -2.70 12.67
C VAL A 128 0.65 -2.42 13.98
N TYR A 129 1.58 -1.47 13.95
CA TYR A 129 2.29 -1.06 15.17
C TYR A 129 1.40 -0.30 16.14
N SER A 130 0.41 0.46 15.66
CA SER A 130 -0.58 1.11 16.53
C SER A 130 -1.38 0.08 17.35
N ILE A 131 -1.78 -1.03 16.73
CA ILE A 131 -2.46 -2.12 17.43
C ILE A 131 -1.57 -2.68 18.53
N LEU A 132 -0.29 -2.97 18.24
CA LEU A 132 0.65 -3.49 19.26
C LEU A 132 0.88 -2.53 20.41
N ILE A 133 1.01 -1.23 20.14
CA ILE A 133 1.17 -0.20 21.17
C ILE A 133 -0.06 -0.19 22.08
N LEU A 134 -1.27 -0.15 21.51
CA LEU A 134 -2.50 -0.13 22.29
C LEU A 134 -2.69 -1.39 23.12
N LEU A 135 -2.39 -2.58 22.58
CA LEU A 135 -2.46 -3.85 23.33
C LEU A 135 -1.49 -3.83 24.52
N ASP A 136 -0.25 -3.38 24.32
CA ASP A 136 0.75 -3.30 25.36
C ASP A 136 0.38 -2.30 26.46
N GLU A 137 -0.17 -1.13 26.10
CA GLU A 137 -0.65 -0.11 27.04
C GLU A 137 -1.81 -0.62 27.91
N GLN A 138 -2.65 -1.48 27.36
CA GLN A 138 -3.77 -2.12 28.08
C GLN A 138 -3.36 -3.36 28.87
N GLY A 139 -2.06 -3.70 28.90
CA GLY A 139 -1.53 -4.85 29.62
C GLY A 139 -1.94 -6.20 29.02
N VAL A 140 -2.34 -6.22 27.75
CA VAL A 140 -2.64 -7.47 27.06
C VAL A 140 -1.34 -8.20 26.74
N ASP A 141 -1.31 -9.51 27.03
CA ASP A 141 -0.18 -10.34 26.62
C ASP A 141 -0.13 -10.44 25.09
N ILE A 142 0.77 -9.66 24.49
CA ILE A 142 0.95 -9.62 23.04
C ILE A 142 1.47 -10.93 22.44
N SER A 143 1.89 -11.92 23.28
CA SER A 143 2.24 -13.25 22.77
C SER A 143 1.03 -14.03 22.24
N ARG A 144 -0.18 -13.65 22.64
CA ARG A 144 -1.44 -14.21 22.17
C ARG A 144 -1.90 -13.65 20.82
N VAL A 145 -1.16 -12.70 20.25
CA VAL A 145 -1.53 -12.01 19.01
C VAL A 145 -0.48 -12.25 17.94
N GLU A 146 -0.89 -12.89 16.85
CA GLU A 146 -0.13 -12.96 15.61
C GLU A 146 -0.63 -11.88 14.65
N LEU A 147 0.24 -10.96 14.27
CA LEU A 147 -0.09 -9.84 13.41
C LEU A 147 0.56 -9.99 12.04
N PHE A 148 -0.28 -9.89 11.02
CA PHE A 148 0.10 -9.90 9.61
C PHE A 148 -0.21 -8.56 8.98
N GLY A 149 0.75 -8.02 8.24
CA GLY A 149 0.58 -6.84 7.42
C GLY A 149 0.76 -7.20 5.95
N TYR A 150 -0.29 -7.14 5.16
CA TYR A 150 -0.24 -7.38 3.72
C TYR A 150 -0.40 -6.08 2.95
N ASP A 151 0.38 -5.91 1.91
CA ASP A 151 0.25 -4.77 0.98
C ASP A 151 0.67 -5.17 -0.43
N LEU A 152 0.13 -4.48 -1.42
CA LEU A 152 0.52 -4.61 -2.81
C LEU A 152 1.82 -3.88 -3.12
N ASN A 153 2.13 -2.82 -2.36
CA ASN A 153 3.26 -1.94 -2.55
C ASN A 153 4.51 -2.43 -1.81
N SER A 154 5.48 -2.95 -2.56
CA SER A 154 6.72 -3.50 -2.00
C SER A 154 7.59 -2.45 -1.28
N VAL A 155 7.58 -1.19 -1.74
CA VAL A 155 8.32 -0.09 -1.08
C VAL A 155 7.72 0.23 0.28
N MET A 156 6.39 0.15 0.41
CA MET A 156 5.73 0.35 1.70
C MET A 156 6.04 -0.79 2.67
N LEU A 157 6.04 -2.03 2.21
CA LEU A 157 6.41 -3.20 3.03
C LEU A 157 7.87 -3.14 3.50
N GLU A 158 8.79 -2.66 2.66
CA GLU A 158 10.16 -2.42 3.08
C GLU A 158 10.25 -1.38 4.21
N ARG A 159 9.47 -0.29 4.12
CA ARG A 159 9.36 0.73 5.18
C ARG A 159 8.74 0.16 6.44
N ALA A 160 7.66 -0.61 6.34
CA ALA A 160 7.01 -1.29 7.45
C ALA A 160 7.99 -2.22 8.19
N THR A 161 8.77 -3.00 7.46
CA THR A 161 9.78 -3.91 8.02
C THR A 161 10.92 -3.17 8.70
N LYS A 162 11.41 -2.07 8.09
CA LYS A 162 12.42 -1.19 8.72
C LYS A 162 11.88 -0.50 9.96
N ALA A 163 10.59 -0.17 9.96
CA ALA A 163 9.87 0.52 11.05
C ALA A 163 10.53 1.85 11.44
N LEU A 164 10.89 2.65 10.42
CA LEU A 164 11.52 3.96 10.55
C LEU A 164 10.54 5.04 10.11
N TYR A 165 10.19 5.95 11.01
CA TYR A 165 9.11 6.90 10.83
C TYR A 165 9.53 8.35 11.02
N SER A 166 8.94 9.25 10.26
CA SER A 166 9.12 10.69 10.42
C SER A 166 8.20 11.25 11.51
N GLU A 167 8.46 12.48 11.95
CA GLU A 167 7.57 13.22 12.86
C GLU A 167 6.11 13.27 12.35
N ARG A 168 5.92 13.35 11.02
CA ARG A 168 4.58 13.33 10.41
C ARG A 168 3.84 12.03 10.68
N SER A 169 4.51 10.89 10.67
CA SER A 169 3.86 9.60 10.94
C SER A 169 3.44 9.47 12.40
N VAL A 170 4.23 10.02 13.33
CA VAL A 170 4.04 9.86 14.79
C VAL A 170 3.30 11.02 15.47
N HIS A 171 2.77 11.97 14.70
CA HIS A 171 2.18 13.23 15.23
C HIS A 171 0.97 13.04 16.16
N LYS A 172 0.32 11.88 16.13
CA LYS A 172 -0.80 11.53 17.02
C LYS A 172 -0.36 10.83 18.31
N LEU A 173 0.91 10.42 18.40
CA LEU A 173 1.46 9.80 19.59
C LEU A 173 1.78 10.88 20.64
N SER A 174 1.49 10.58 21.90
CA SER A 174 1.98 11.38 23.03
C SER A 174 3.50 11.24 23.16
N GLU A 175 4.15 12.20 23.85
CA GLU A 175 5.59 12.10 24.07
C GLU A 175 5.94 10.84 24.89
N VAL A 176 5.10 10.46 25.86
CA VAL A 176 5.27 9.21 26.63
C VAL A 176 5.24 7.98 25.74
N GLN A 177 4.33 7.93 24.75
CA GLN A 177 4.28 6.84 23.77
C GLN A 177 5.50 6.82 22.87
N LYS A 178 5.96 8.00 22.40
CA LYS A 178 7.18 8.11 21.62
C LYS A 178 8.40 7.62 22.39
N GLU A 179 8.54 7.98 23.69
CA GLU A 179 9.63 7.55 24.55
C GLU A 179 9.60 6.04 24.85
N ASN A 180 8.41 5.46 25.06
CA ASN A 180 8.26 4.05 25.42
C ASN A 180 8.41 3.09 24.24
N TYR A 181 8.01 3.52 23.04
CA TYR A 181 7.88 2.61 21.89
C TYR A 181 8.81 2.92 20.73
N PHE A 182 9.61 3.99 20.83
CA PHE A 182 10.51 4.38 19.74
C PHE A 182 11.88 4.81 20.25
N PHE A 183 12.90 4.56 19.44
CA PHE A 183 14.20 5.20 19.55
C PHE A 183 14.24 6.37 18.56
N LYS A 184 14.46 7.59 19.05
CA LYS A 184 14.64 8.77 18.18
C LYS A 184 16.12 8.97 17.89
N ASN A 185 16.50 8.96 16.61
CA ASN A 185 17.88 9.23 16.21
C ASN A 185 18.15 10.75 16.07
N SER A 186 19.42 11.12 15.83
CA SER A 186 19.86 12.52 15.65
C SER A 186 19.22 13.24 14.47
N ASN A 187 18.69 12.51 13.49
CA ASN A 187 18.00 13.07 12.32
C ASN A 187 16.50 13.24 12.56
N GLY A 188 16.00 12.97 13.76
CA GLY A 188 14.58 13.08 14.09
C GLY A 188 13.72 11.94 13.58
N ILE A 189 14.33 10.80 13.20
CA ILE A 189 13.62 9.60 12.78
C ILE A 189 13.34 8.72 13.99
N TYR A 190 12.13 8.21 14.07
CA TYR A 190 11.65 7.33 15.12
C TYR A 190 11.69 5.88 14.65
N GLU A 191 12.44 5.04 15.33
CA GLU A 191 12.51 3.60 15.09
C GLU A 191 11.68 2.85 16.14
N VAL A 192 10.74 2.02 15.71
CA VAL A 192 9.97 1.16 16.62
C VAL A 192 10.91 0.21 17.36
N ILE A 193 10.69 0.03 18.66
CA ILE A 193 11.51 -0.86 19.50
C ILE A 193 11.50 -2.30 18.99
N PRO A 194 12.61 -3.06 19.10
CA PRO A 194 12.74 -4.41 18.56
C PRO A 194 11.70 -5.40 19.10
N ARG A 195 11.21 -5.19 20.33
CA ARG A 195 10.17 -6.02 20.96
C ARG A 195 8.89 -6.06 20.14
N LEU A 196 8.45 -4.92 19.60
CA LEU A 196 7.25 -4.84 18.76
C LEU A 196 7.53 -5.29 17.32
N LYS A 197 8.69 -4.91 16.75
CA LYS A 197 9.06 -5.29 15.37
C LYS A 197 9.02 -6.81 15.16
N LYS A 198 9.39 -7.60 16.14
CA LYS A 198 9.42 -9.07 16.09
C LYS A 198 8.02 -9.72 16.10
N ARG A 199 6.96 -8.95 16.31
CA ARG A 199 5.59 -9.45 16.46
C ARG A 199 4.77 -9.37 15.19
N VAL A 200 5.34 -8.81 14.11
CA VAL A 200 4.64 -8.60 12.85
C VAL A 200 5.33 -9.37 11.74
N GLN A 201 4.52 -9.98 10.89
CA GLN A 201 4.95 -10.56 9.62
C GLN A 201 4.40 -9.70 8.49
N PHE A 202 5.29 -9.16 7.64
CA PHE A 202 4.91 -8.36 6.49
C PHE A 202 5.11 -9.17 5.22
N GLU A 203 4.06 -9.26 4.40
CA GLU A 203 4.07 -10.03 3.17
C GLU A 203 3.42 -9.25 2.02
N GLN A 204 3.93 -9.47 0.81
CA GLN A 204 3.41 -8.84 -0.38
C GLN A 204 2.27 -9.67 -0.96
N HIS A 205 1.07 -9.09 -0.96
CA HIS A 205 -0.09 -9.74 -1.52
C HIS A 205 -0.99 -8.77 -2.27
N ASN A 206 -1.55 -9.26 -3.36
CA ASN A 206 -2.70 -8.67 -4.01
C ASN A 206 -3.96 -9.32 -3.42
N ILE A 207 -4.91 -8.52 -2.91
CA ILE A 207 -6.15 -9.06 -2.36
C ILE A 207 -6.88 -10.00 -3.31
N PHE A 208 -6.87 -9.72 -4.62
CA PHE A 208 -7.55 -10.55 -5.63
C PHE A 208 -6.84 -11.87 -5.96
N GLU A 209 -5.66 -12.10 -5.38
CA GLU A 209 -4.87 -13.34 -5.53
C GLU A 209 -4.84 -14.16 -4.24
N LEU A 210 -5.55 -13.70 -3.17
CA LEU A 210 -5.65 -14.44 -1.93
C LEU A 210 -6.74 -15.52 -2.05
N ASP A 211 -6.40 -16.75 -1.69
CA ASP A 211 -7.26 -17.94 -1.78
C ASP A 211 -7.47 -18.68 -0.44
N GLY A 212 -6.98 -18.10 0.67
CA GLY A 212 -7.13 -18.65 2.02
C GLY A 212 -8.59 -18.74 2.48
N LYS A 213 -8.84 -19.57 3.48
CA LYS A 213 -10.17 -19.72 4.11
C LYS A 213 -10.07 -19.86 5.62
N ASN A 214 -10.90 -19.09 6.34
CA ASN A 214 -11.05 -19.18 7.80
C ASN A 214 -9.71 -19.10 8.56
N ASP A 215 -8.84 -18.20 8.15
CA ASP A 215 -7.49 -18.08 8.70
C ASP A 215 -7.38 -17.06 9.84
N PHE A 216 -8.20 -16.00 9.81
CA PHE A 216 -8.04 -14.86 10.70
C PHE A 216 -9.26 -14.66 11.62
N GLU A 217 -9.01 -14.35 12.89
CA GLU A 217 -10.04 -13.90 13.85
C GLU A 217 -10.45 -12.47 13.56
N ILE A 218 -9.52 -11.62 13.10
CA ILE A 218 -9.79 -10.21 12.80
C ILE A 218 -9.08 -9.82 11.51
N ILE A 219 -9.80 -9.14 10.62
CA ILE A 219 -9.22 -8.52 9.43
C ILE A 219 -9.56 -7.02 9.46
N LEU A 220 -8.51 -6.18 9.40
CA LEU A 220 -8.66 -4.77 9.13
C LEU A 220 -8.41 -4.53 7.64
N SER A 221 -9.37 -3.93 6.96
CA SER A 221 -9.16 -3.42 5.62
C SER A 221 -9.70 -1.99 5.56
N ARG A 222 -8.78 -1.05 5.84
CA ARG A 222 -9.14 0.36 6.02
C ARG A 222 -8.55 1.22 4.93
N ASN A 223 -9.39 2.12 4.40
CA ASN A 223 -9.02 3.08 3.37
C ASN A 223 -8.53 2.44 2.03
N MET A 224 -9.01 1.22 1.73
CA MET A 224 -8.72 0.50 0.48
C MET A 224 -9.87 0.59 -0.52
N PHE A 225 -11.10 0.42 -0.06
CA PHE A 225 -12.27 0.30 -0.93
C PHE A 225 -12.61 1.58 -1.70
N ILE A 226 -12.11 2.72 -1.24
CA ILE A 226 -12.21 4.01 -1.94
C ILE A 226 -11.53 4.01 -3.32
N TYR A 227 -10.63 3.05 -3.58
CA TYR A 227 -9.90 2.90 -4.83
C TYR A 227 -10.54 1.93 -5.81
N PHE A 228 -11.61 1.25 -5.38
CA PHE A 228 -12.31 0.22 -6.16
C PHE A 228 -13.65 0.72 -6.65
N ASP A 229 -14.05 0.27 -7.82
CA ASP A 229 -15.45 0.35 -8.24
C ASP A 229 -16.31 -0.67 -7.48
N GLU A 230 -17.60 -0.69 -7.77
CA GLU A 230 -18.54 -1.57 -7.09
C GLU A 230 -18.20 -3.05 -7.29
N VAL A 231 -17.83 -3.45 -8.51
CA VAL A 231 -17.54 -4.86 -8.85
C VAL A 231 -16.33 -5.36 -8.09
N LYS A 232 -15.21 -4.61 -8.13
CA LYS A 232 -13.98 -4.96 -7.42
C LYS A 232 -14.12 -4.87 -5.91
N ARG A 233 -14.91 -3.90 -5.43
CA ARG A 233 -15.21 -3.73 -4.01
C ARG A 233 -15.96 -4.93 -3.46
N ASN A 234 -17.01 -5.39 -4.15
CA ASN A 234 -17.79 -6.54 -3.74
C ASN A 234 -16.92 -7.80 -3.74
N ALA A 235 -16.14 -8.02 -4.80
CA ALA A 235 -15.21 -9.14 -4.86
C ALA A 235 -14.17 -9.12 -3.71
N ALA A 236 -13.64 -7.96 -3.36
CA ALA A 236 -12.72 -7.83 -2.23
C ALA A 236 -13.38 -8.13 -0.88
N VAL A 237 -14.63 -7.72 -0.68
CA VAL A 237 -15.40 -8.06 0.52
C VAL A 237 -15.65 -9.58 0.60
N ASP A 238 -16.00 -10.23 -0.51
CA ASP A 238 -16.20 -11.68 -0.57
C ASP A 238 -14.91 -12.43 -0.17
N ILE A 239 -13.76 -11.97 -0.64
CA ILE A 239 -12.46 -12.55 -0.29
C ILE A 239 -12.17 -12.36 1.20
N ILE A 240 -12.39 -11.17 1.77
CA ILE A 240 -12.22 -10.91 3.21
C ILE A 240 -13.12 -11.83 4.04
N VAL A 241 -14.38 -11.99 3.64
CA VAL A 241 -15.31 -12.90 4.33
C VAL A 241 -14.82 -14.34 4.28
N ASN A 242 -14.26 -14.78 3.16
CA ASN A 242 -13.69 -16.13 3.05
C ASN A 242 -12.47 -16.33 3.95
N LEU A 243 -11.61 -15.32 4.09
CA LEU A 243 -10.42 -15.34 4.96
C LEU A 243 -10.78 -15.31 6.45
N LEU A 244 -11.91 -14.73 6.83
CA LEU A 244 -12.38 -14.66 8.21
C LEU A 244 -12.86 -16.03 8.71
N LYS A 245 -12.48 -16.37 9.94
CA LYS A 245 -13.11 -17.45 10.70
C LYS A 245 -14.57 -17.15 11.01
N GLU A 246 -15.35 -18.20 11.22
CA GLU A 246 -16.72 -18.04 11.75
C GLU A 246 -16.67 -17.31 13.10
N GLY A 247 -17.53 -16.31 13.26
CA GLY A 247 -17.52 -15.43 14.43
C GLY A 247 -16.39 -14.39 14.43
N GLY A 248 -15.52 -14.38 13.41
CA GLY A 248 -14.45 -13.40 13.24
C GLY A 248 -14.97 -12.00 12.88
N HIS A 249 -14.10 -11.01 12.98
CA HIS A 249 -14.49 -9.61 12.82
C HIS A 249 -13.76 -8.95 11.66
N PHE A 250 -14.52 -8.20 10.85
CA PHE A 250 -14.03 -7.34 9.80
C PHE A 250 -14.14 -5.87 10.21
N ILE A 251 -13.05 -5.12 10.09
CA ILE A 251 -12.98 -3.70 10.42
C ILE A 251 -12.63 -2.91 9.16
N LYS A 252 -13.53 -1.98 8.75
CA LYS A 252 -13.31 -1.08 7.62
C LYS A 252 -12.94 0.33 8.06
N GLY A 253 -12.34 1.12 7.17
CA GLY A 253 -12.09 2.55 7.41
C GLY A 253 -13.35 3.42 7.29
N HIS A 254 -13.26 4.63 7.80
CA HIS A 254 -14.39 5.59 7.81
C HIS A 254 -14.85 5.98 6.40
N ALA A 255 -13.91 6.19 5.49
CA ALA A 255 -14.22 6.56 4.11
C ALA A 255 -14.64 5.38 3.22
N ASP A 256 -14.46 4.15 3.71
CA ASP A 256 -14.79 2.97 2.94
C ASP A 256 -16.30 2.71 2.94
N ASN A 257 -16.82 2.44 1.76
CA ASN A 257 -18.20 2.01 1.59
C ASN A 257 -18.20 0.57 1.07
N ILE A 258 -18.83 -0.33 1.80
CA ILE A 258 -18.98 -1.74 1.43
C ILE A 258 -20.45 -2.07 1.22
N TYR A 259 -20.72 -3.07 0.35
CA TYR A 259 -22.08 -3.56 0.22
C TYR A 259 -22.50 -4.40 1.45
N LYS A 260 -23.81 -4.58 1.62
CA LYS A 260 -24.35 -5.42 2.69
C LYS A 260 -24.15 -6.90 2.33
N HIS A 261 -23.03 -7.48 2.78
CA HIS A 261 -22.77 -8.90 2.59
C HIS A 261 -23.67 -9.75 3.51
N PRO A 262 -24.28 -10.86 3.03
CA PRO A 262 -25.22 -11.67 3.82
C PRO A 262 -24.62 -12.23 5.11
N SER A 263 -23.34 -12.65 5.07
CA SER A 263 -22.63 -13.21 6.21
C SER A 263 -22.01 -12.17 7.16
N LEU A 264 -22.18 -10.87 6.90
CA LEU A 264 -21.62 -9.82 7.75
C LEU A 264 -22.72 -9.06 8.50
N LYS A 265 -22.72 -9.18 9.82
CA LYS A 265 -23.59 -8.40 10.69
C LYS A 265 -22.85 -7.23 11.29
N ASN A 266 -23.41 -6.03 11.15
CA ASN A 266 -22.84 -4.84 11.76
C ASN A 266 -22.89 -4.93 13.30
N VAL A 267 -21.77 -4.73 13.96
CA VAL A 267 -21.62 -4.72 15.43
C VAL A 267 -21.67 -3.29 15.96
N CYS A 268 -20.86 -2.43 15.34
CA CYS A 268 -20.83 -0.99 15.58
C CYS A 268 -20.29 -0.27 14.34
N TYR A 269 -20.08 1.03 14.39
CA TYR A 269 -19.57 1.77 13.25
C TYR A 269 -18.24 1.19 12.78
N GLY A 270 -18.16 0.84 11.51
CA GLY A 270 -16.94 0.29 10.88
C GLY A 270 -16.63 -1.17 11.20
N VAL A 271 -17.33 -1.81 12.13
CA VAL A 271 -17.05 -3.17 12.60
C VAL A 271 -18.19 -4.13 12.25
N TYR A 272 -17.83 -5.26 11.68
CA TYR A 272 -18.74 -6.31 11.27
C TYR A 272 -18.28 -7.66 11.84
N LYS A 273 -19.23 -8.53 12.19
CA LYS A 273 -18.97 -9.90 12.61
C LYS A 273 -19.44 -10.85 11.52
N LYS A 274 -18.64 -11.87 11.20
CA LYS A 274 -19.06 -12.96 10.33
C LYS A 274 -20.01 -13.87 11.11
N GLU A 275 -21.21 -14.04 10.57
CA GLU A 275 -22.20 -15.03 11.04
C GLU A 275 -22.14 -16.28 10.17
N GLU A 276 -22.57 -17.42 10.74
CA GLU A 276 -22.65 -18.71 10.05
C GLU A 276 -23.57 -18.68 8.82
#